data_20bfeb37be72066540280b13dc6f3bf4
#
_entry.id   20bfeb37be72066540280b13dc6f3bf4
#
_cell.length_a   1.000
_cell.length_b   1.000
_cell.length_c   1.000
_cell.angle_alpha   90.00
_cell.angle_beta   90.00
_cell.angle_gamma   90.00
#
_symmetry.space_group_name_H-M   'P 1'
#
loop_
_entity.id
_entity.type
_entity.pdbx_description
1 polymer ?
#
loop_
_entity_poly.entity_id
_entity_poly.type
_entity_poly.pdbx_seq_one_letter_code
_entity_poly.pdbx_strand_id
1 'polypeptide(L)'
;MDNPILFLDYDGVLHPDAVYQTRRGLELRAPGQLLMHADVLETILDDHPEVRIVLSTSWVRLLSFKRAHGVLSASLQARVIGATWHSKMPRAPEYGYDLQTRYEQIRAAATRAGMTRWLALDDDPDHSWPDRDARLIRCDSAQGLGLHQTQDELRIKLDKLLHCSSISPAI
;
A
#
# COMPACT_ATOMS: atom_id res chain seq x y z
N MET A 1 7.28 -6.12 -19.70
CA MET A 1 7.42 -4.74 -19.18
C MET A 1 7.09 -4.78 -17.70
N ASP A 2 7.92 -4.18 -16.87
CA ASP A 2 7.70 -4.15 -15.41
C ASP A 2 6.63 -3.08 -15.11
N ASN A 3 5.42 -3.54 -14.74
CA ASN A 3 4.34 -2.62 -14.40
C ASN A 3 4.71 -1.81 -13.15
N PRO A 4 4.41 -0.51 -13.11
CA PRO A 4 4.58 0.27 -11.90
C PRO A 4 3.67 -0.25 -10.79
N ILE A 5 4.22 -0.38 -9.58
CA ILE A 5 3.55 -0.98 -8.43
C ILE A 5 3.31 0.06 -7.35
N LEU A 6 2.12 0.05 -6.79
CA LEU A 6 1.77 0.75 -5.55
C LEU A 6 1.57 -0.29 -4.44
N PHE A 7 2.47 -0.31 -3.46
CA PHE A 7 2.22 -1.03 -2.21
C PHE A 7 1.24 -0.21 -1.37
N LEU A 8 0.12 -0.82 -1.00
CA LEU A 8 -1.02 -0.12 -0.39
C LEU A 8 -1.28 -0.67 1.01
N ASP A 9 -1.20 0.19 2.01
CA ASP A 9 -1.78 -0.05 3.34
C ASP A 9 -3.21 0.48 3.42
N TYR A 10 -3.97 0.07 4.45
CA TYR A 10 -5.36 0.47 4.68
C TYR A 10 -5.49 1.39 5.90
N ASP A 11 -5.02 0.91 7.06
CA ASP A 11 -5.08 1.66 8.32
C ASP A 11 -4.17 2.90 8.21
N GLY A 12 -4.65 4.07 8.60
CA GLY A 12 -3.93 5.33 8.46
C GLY A 12 -3.78 5.85 7.01
N VAL A 13 -4.37 5.17 6.02
CA VAL A 13 -4.29 5.50 4.58
C VAL A 13 -5.68 5.69 3.97
N LEU A 14 -6.48 4.64 3.93
CA LEU A 14 -7.84 4.68 3.36
C LEU A 14 -8.91 5.05 4.38
N HIS A 15 -8.56 5.12 5.64
CA HIS A 15 -9.34 5.55 6.80
C HIS A 15 -8.37 5.81 7.96
N PRO A 16 -8.80 6.47 9.06
CA PRO A 16 -7.97 6.66 10.24
C PRO A 16 -7.42 5.35 10.81
N ASP A 17 -6.19 5.37 11.33
CA ASP A 17 -5.58 4.24 12.05
C ASP A 17 -6.22 4.08 13.44
N ALA A 18 -7.46 3.63 13.45
CA ALA A 18 -8.26 3.39 14.66
C ALA A 18 -9.22 2.20 14.46
N VAL A 19 -8.78 1.18 13.71
CA VAL A 19 -9.58 0.00 13.43
C VAL A 19 -9.28 -1.11 14.44
N TYR A 20 -10.35 -1.67 14.99
CA TYR A 20 -10.28 -2.72 15.99
C TYR A 20 -11.05 -3.95 15.54
N GLN A 21 -10.48 -5.13 15.78
CA GLN A 21 -11.18 -6.38 15.57
C GLN A 21 -12.10 -6.67 16.75
N THR A 22 -13.39 -6.81 16.48
CA THR A 22 -14.43 -7.15 17.45
C THR A 22 -15.05 -8.51 17.10
N ARG A 23 -15.93 -9.01 17.98
CA ARG A 23 -16.73 -10.22 17.68
C ARG A 23 -17.67 -10.04 16.49
N ARG A 24 -17.99 -8.81 16.11
CA ARG A 24 -18.89 -8.45 15.01
C ARG A 24 -18.10 -8.13 13.70
N GLY A 25 -16.79 -8.15 13.74
CA GLY A 25 -15.91 -7.79 12.63
C GLY A 25 -15.02 -6.60 12.94
N LEU A 26 -14.57 -5.91 11.90
CA LEU A 26 -13.76 -4.71 12.05
C LEU A 26 -14.63 -3.50 12.37
N GLU A 27 -14.18 -2.69 13.30
CA GLU A 27 -14.86 -1.48 13.76
C GLU A 27 -13.90 -0.30 13.75
N LEU A 28 -14.26 0.77 13.03
CA LEU A 28 -13.53 2.04 13.08
C LEU A 28 -13.98 2.83 14.32
N ARG A 29 -13.03 3.15 15.19
CA ARG A 29 -13.26 3.97 16.41
C ARG A 29 -12.73 5.39 16.22
N ALA A 30 -13.05 5.98 15.09
CA ALA A 30 -12.77 7.37 14.73
C ALA A 30 -13.94 7.91 13.89
N PRO A 31 -14.08 9.25 13.72
CA PRO A 31 -15.05 9.80 12.80
C PRO A 31 -14.85 9.29 11.38
N GLY A 32 -15.94 8.95 10.68
CA GLY A 32 -15.94 8.44 9.33
C GLY A 32 -16.36 6.98 9.22
N GLN A 33 -15.89 6.31 8.19
CA GLN A 33 -16.19 4.90 7.92
C GLN A 33 -14.96 4.17 7.35
N LEU A 34 -14.99 2.84 7.42
CA LEU A 34 -13.94 2.01 6.82
C LEU A 34 -13.80 2.32 5.33
N LEU A 35 -12.56 2.47 4.88
CA LEU A 35 -12.20 2.73 3.48
C LEU A 35 -12.80 4.03 2.89
N MET A 36 -13.10 5.02 3.74
CA MET A 36 -13.72 6.29 3.31
C MET A 36 -12.93 7.07 2.27
N HIS A 37 -11.65 6.80 2.11
CA HIS A 37 -10.76 7.43 1.11
C HIS A 37 -10.47 6.52 -0.11
N ALA A 38 -11.12 5.37 -0.22
CA ALA A 38 -10.90 4.46 -1.35
C ALA A 38 -11.29 5.10 -2.69
N ASP A 39 -12.38 5.89 -2.73
CA ASP A 39 -12.82 6.61 -3.93
C ASP A 39 -11.79 7.66 -4.38
N VAL A 40 -11.09 8.28 -3.42
CA VAL A 40 -10.01 9.22 -3.71
C VAL A 40 -8.84 8.50 -4.39
N LEU A 41 -8.44 7.34 -3.85
CA LEU A 41 -7.39 6.52 -4.46
C LEU A 41 -7.80 6.08 -5.88
N GLU A 42 -9.03 5.63 -6.04
CA GLU A 42 -9.58 5.19 -7.33
C GLU A 42 -9.49 6.33 -8.37
N THR A 43 -9.95 7.52 -8.00
CA THR A 43 -9.87 8.71 -8.88
C THR A 43 -8.43 9.03 -9.27
N ILE A 44 -7.47 8.95 -8.35
CA ILE A 44 -6.05 9.18 -8.66
C ILE A 44 -5.52 8.11 -9.61
N LEU A 45 -5.89 6.85 -9.41
CA LEU A 45 -5.40 5.75 -10.22
C LEU A 45 -6.08 5.66 -11.59
N ASP A 46 -7.21 6.30 -11.80
CA ASP A 46 -7.85 6.38 -13.13
C ASP A 46 -7.00 7.15 -14.14
N ASP A 47 -6.22 8.13 -13.68
CA ASP A 47 -5.22 8.83 -14.48
C ASP A 47 -3.94 7.99 -14.73
N HIS A 48 -3.80 6.84 -14.03
CA HIS A 48 -2.61 5.97 -14.04
C HIS A 48 -3.00 4.50 -14.28
N PRO A 49 -3.56 4.14 -15.44
CA PRO A 49 -4.14 2.81 -15.69
C PRO A 49 -3.14 1.65 -15.63
N GLU A 50 -1.85 1.92 -15.83
CA GLU A 50 -0.78 0.91 -15.80
C GLU A 50 -0.41 0.47 -14.38
N VAL A 51 -0.73 1.29 -13.37
CA VAL A 51 -0.37 1.02 -11.97
C VAL A 51 -1.12 -0.20 -11.45
N ARG A 52 -0.35 -1.14 -10.88
CA ARG A 52 -0.88 -2.31 -10.17
C ARG A 52 -0.69 -2.15 -8.69
N ILE A 53 -1.53 -2.81 -7.91
CA ILE A 53 -1.52 -2.74 -6.45
C ILE A 53 -1.00 -4.05 -5.86
N VAL A 54 -0.14 -3.93 -4.86
CA VAL A 54 0.25 -5.02 -3.96
C VAL A 54 -0.19 -4.63 -2.55
N LEU A 55 -1.05 -5.43 -1.93
CA LEU A 55 -1.54 -5.14 -0.58
C LEU A 55 -0.42 -5.30 0.44
N SER A 56 -0.19 -4.25 1.21
CA SER A 56 0.81 -4.20 2.28
C SER A 56 0.16 -3.97 3.66
N THR A 57 -1.09 -4.35 3.79
CA THR A 57 -1.90 -4.16 4.99
C THR A 57 -1.88 -5.39 5.91
N SER A 58 -1.95 -5.16 7.21
CA SER A 58 -2.13 -6.18 8.24
C SER A 58 -3.40 -7.03 8.04
N TRP A 59 -4.41 -6.49 7.37
CA TRP A 59 -5.67 -7.18 7.10
C TRP A 59 -5.50 -8.47 6.30
N VAL A 60 -4.51 -8.53 5.39
CA VAL A 60 -4.22 -9.75 4.62
C VAL A 60 -3.88 -10.91 5.55
N ARG A 61 -3.12 -10.63 6.61
CA ARG A 61 -2.72 -11.62 7.59
C ARG A 61 -3.81 -11.93 8.63
N LEU A 62 -4.50 -10.90 9.11
CA LEU A 62 -5.51 -11.01 10.15
C LEU A 62 -6.81 -11.64 9.64
N LEU A 63 -7.23 -11.29 8.43
CA LEU A 63 -8.52 -11.70 7.87
C LEU A 63 -8.40 -12.73 6.74
N SER A 64 -7.39 -12.69 5.95
CA SER A 64 -7.02 -13.39 4.71
C SER A 64 -6.92 -12.44 3.52
N PHE A 65 -6.15 -12.84 2.50
CA PHE A 65 -6.08 -12.09 1.23
C PHE A 65 -7.47 -11.90 0.60
N LYS A 66 -8.28 -12.94 0.56
CA LYS A 66 -9.63 -12.88 -0.04
C LYS A 66 -10.51 -11.80 0.61
N ARG A 67 -10.47 -11.70 1.93
CA ARG A 67 -11.25 -10.69 2.67
C ARG A 67 -10.68 -9.30 2.51
N ALA A 68 -9.36 -9.13 2.66
CA ALA A 68 -8.70 -7.84 2.48
C ALA A 68 -8.89 -7.30 1.05
N HIS A 69 -8.80 -8.15 0.03
CA HIS A 69 -9.09 -7.81 -1.35
C HIS A 69 -10.57 -7.47 -1.57
N GLY A 70 -11.47 -8.27 -1.01
CA GLY A 70 -12.92 -8.19 -1.28
C GLY A 70 -13.61 -6.96 -0.69
N VAL A 71 -12.97 -6.19 0.21
CA VAL A 71 -13.53 -4.93 0.74
C VAL A 71 -13.28 -3.73 -0.18
N LEU A 72 -12.39 -3.87 -1.16
CA LEU A 72 -12.13 -2.82 -2.15
C LEU A 72 -13.25 -2.77 -3.20
N SER A 73 -13.38 -1.64 -3.90
CA SER A 73 -14.23 -1.54 -5.09
C SER A 73 -13.77 -2.49 -6.20
N ALA A 74 -14.66 -2.81 -7.14
CA ALA A 74 -14.33 -3.68 -8.27
C ALA A 74 -13.17 -3.12 -9.12
N SER A 75 -13.08 -1.80 -9.27
CA SER A 75 -12.01 -1.12 -9.99
C SER A 75 -10.65 -1.31 -9.29
N LEU A 76 -10.58 -1.08 -7.98
CA LEU A 76 -9.36 -1.29 -7.21
C LEU A 76 -8.99 -2.78 -7.14
N GLN A 77 -9.97 -3.68 -6.95
CA GLN A 77 -9.73 -5.13 -6.98
C GLN A 77 -9.07 -5.60 -8.28
N ALA A 78 -9.50 -5.06 -9.43
CA ALA A 78 -8.93 -5.40 -10.72
C ALA A 78 -7.45 -5.00 -10.88
N ARG A 79 -6.98 -4.06 -10.08
CA ARG A 79 -5.57 -3.62 -10.05
C ARG A 79 -4.70 -4.44 -9.12
N VAL A 80 -5.29 -5.16 -8.15
CA VAL A 80 -4.53 -5.93 -7.14
C VAL A 80 -3.95 -7.19 -7.77
N ILE A 81 -2.63 -7.33 -7.69
CA ILE A 81 -1.89 -8.49 -8.22
C ILE A 81 -1.32 -9.40 -7.13
N GLY A 82 -1.39 -9.01 -5.86
CA GLY A 82 -0.88 -9.79 -4.75
C GLY A 82 -0.80 -9.02 -3.45
N ALA A 83 -0.04 -9.57 -2.52
CA ALA A 83 0.23 -8.96 -1.22
C ALA A 83 1.67 -9.22 -0.77
N THR A 84 2.17 -8.42 0.18
CA THR A 84 3.49 -8.63 0.79
C THR A 84 3.58 -9.92 1.58
N TRP A 85 2.46 -10.35 2.16
CA TRP A 85 2.34 -11.61 2.91
C TRP A 85 1.51 -12.66 2.18
N HIS A 86 1.88 -13.94 2.32
CA HIS A 86 1.06 -15.08 1.90
C HIS A 86 1.23 -16.26 2.87
N SER A 87 0.22 -17.13 2.93
CA SER A 87 0.12 -18.23 3.91
C SER A 87 1.23 -19.30 3.81
N LYS A 88 1.97 -19.33 2.70
CA LYS A 88 3.10 -20.25 2.49
C LYS A 88 4.43 -19.69 2.99
N MET A 89 4.46 -18.45 3.49
CA MET A 89 5.68 -17.89 4.08
C MET A 89 6.06 -18.62 5.35
N PRO A 90 7.37 -18.81 5.62
CA PRO A 90 7.83 -19.42 6.86
C PRO A 90 7.27 -18.69 8.08
N ARG A 91 6.72 -19.44 9.01
CA ARG A 91 6.22 -18.95 10.30
C ARG A 91 7.26 -19.07 11.41
N ALA A 92 8.54 -19.15 11.05
CA ALA A 92 9.61 -19.24 12.02
C ALA A 92 9.67 -17.98 12.89
N PRO A 93 9.55 -18.08 14.22
CA PRO A 93 9.50 -16.92 15.10
C PRO A 93 10.74 -16.03 15.01
N GLU A 94 11.88 -16.59 14.62
CA GLU A 94 13.20 -15.94 14.66
C GLU A 94 13.54 -15.14 13.41
N TYR A 95 12.84 -15.39 12.28
CA TYR A 95 13.07 -14.72 10.98
C TYR A 95 11.77 -14.46 10.23
N GLY A 96 10.63 -14.49 10.94
CA GLY A 96 9.30 -14.38 10.34
C GLY A 96 8.97 -12.99 9.83
N TYR A 97 8.01 -12.93 8.93
CA TYR A 97 7.42 -11.70 8.41
C TYR A 97 7.02 -10.69 9.51
N ASP A 98 6.60 -11.18 10.68
CA ASP A 98 6.15 -10.36 11.81
C ASP A 98 7.25 -9.64 12.56
N LEU A 99 8.49 -10.07 12.39
CA LEU A 99 9.66 -9.40 12.97
C LEU A 99 10.24 -8.33 12.04
N GLN A 100 9.76 -8.30 10.80
CA GLN A 100 10.18 -7.30 9.82
C GLN A 100 9.39 -6.02 10.01
N THR A 101 10.06 -4.89 9.85
CA THR A 101 9.41 -3.60 9.70
C THR A 101 8.61 -3.55 8.40
N ARG A 102 7.66 -2.63 8.28
CA ARG A 102 6.90 -2.44 7.05
C ARG A 102 7.81 -2.24 5.83
N TYR A 103 8.83 -1.43 6.00
CA TYR A 103 9.84 -1.20 4.96
C TYR A 103 10.51 -2.50 4.49
N GLU A 104 10.96 -3.33 5.44
CA GLU A 104 11.59 -4.61 5.12
C GLU A 104 10.62 -5.59 4.44
N GLN A 105 9.36 -5.65 4.87
CA GLN A 105 8.31 -6.46 4.26
C GLN A 105 8.09 -6.09 2.79
N ILE A 106 7.97 -4.80 2.51
CA ILE A 106 7.79 -4.28 1.15
C ILE A 106 9.03 -4.55 0.30
N ARG A 107 10.21 -4.24 0.79
CA ARG A 107 11.46 -4.50 0.07
C ARG A 107 11.65 -5.98 -0.24
N ALA A 108 11.39 -6.85 0.72
CA ALA A 108 11.49 -8.29 0.50
C ALA A 108 10.49 -8.77 -0.56
N ALA A 109 9.26 -8.25 -0.55
CA ALA A 109 8.26 -8.57 -1.56
C ALA A 109 8.68 -8.07 -2.95
N ALA A 110 9.14 -6.83 -3.06
CA ALA A 110 9.61 -6.25 -4.31
C ALA A 110 10.79 -7.05 -4.90
N THR A 111 11.77 -7.40 -4.06
CA THR A 111 12.95 -8.19 -4.47
C THR A 111 12.55 -9.59 -4.96
N ARG A 112 11.68 -10.30 -4.22
CA ARG A 112 11.22 -11.65 -4.60
C ARG A 112 10.51 -11.66 -5.94
N ALA A 113 9.75 -10.61 -6.23
CA ALA A 113 8.96 -10.51 -7.46
C ALA A 113 9.67 -9.76 -8.60
N GLY A 114 10.92 -9.32 -8.39
CA GLY A 114 11.68 -8.56 -9.39
C GLY A 114 11.06 -7.20 -9.73
N MET A 115 10.32 -6.60 -8.78
CA MET A 115 9.67 -5.29 -8.97
C MET A 115 10.70 -4.18 -8.82
N THR A 116 10.99 -3.45 -9.89
CA THR A 116 11.99 -2.37 -9.87
C THR A 116 11.36 -0.99 -9.78
N ARG A 117 10.11 -0.84 -10.24
CA ARG A 117 9.35 0.40 -10.31
C ARG A 117 8.19 0.36 -9.32
N TRP A 118 8.41 0.90 -8.13
CA TRP A 118 7.37 0.85 -7.11
C TRP A 118 7.41 2.05 -6.15
N LEU A 119 6.25 2.35 -5.60
CA LEU A 119 6.00 3.29 -4.51
C LEU A 119 5.27 2.57 -3.38
N ALA A 120 5.26 3.16 -2.20
CA ALA A 120 4.45 2.73 -1.07
C ALA A 120 3.59 3.89 -0.57
N LEU A 121 2.34 3.59 -0.27
CA LEU A 121 1.38 4.47 0.35
C LEU A 121 1.05 3.89 1.72
N ASP A 122 1.58 4.51 2.79
CA ASP A 122 1.63 3.95 4.14
C ASP A 122 1.76 5.09 5.16
N ASP A 123 1.22 4.95 6.35
CA ASP A 123 1.38 5.96 7.40
C ASP A 123 2.69 5.78 8.19
N ASP A 124 3.34 4.60 8.07
CA ASP A 124 4.63 4.26 8.69
C ASP A 124 4.74 4.75 10.15
N PRO A 125 3.85 4.29 11.04
CA PRO A 125 3.77 4.78 12.41
C PRO A 125 5.07 4.54 13.20
N ASP A 126 5.82 3.50 12.84
CA ASP A 126 7.09 3.14 13.50
C ASP A 126 8.31 3.87 12.92
N HIS A 127 8.10 4.77 11.95
CA HIS A 127 9.17 5.47 11.24
C HIS A 127 10.26 4.52 10.71
N SER A 128 9.84 3.42 10.11
CA SER A 128 10.72 2.34 9.66
C SER A 128 11.44 2.62 8.34
N TRP A 129 10.97 3.64 7.60
CA TRP A 129 11.55 4.03 6.32
C TRP A 129 12.80 4.89 6.49
N PRO A 130 13.87 4.62 5.72
CA PRO A 130 15.03 5.51 5.68
C PRO A 130 14.65 6.89 5.14
N ASP A 131 15.15 7.96 5.76
CA ASP A 131 14.84 9.35 5.37
C ASP A 131 15.14 9.68 3.91
N ARG A 132 16.08 8.95 3.30
CA ARG A 132 16.50 9.16 1.90
C ARG A 132 15.70 8.33 0.90
N ASP A 133 14.82 7.45 1.33
CA ASP A 133 14.02 6.63 0.42
C ASP A 133 12.76 7.38 -0.03
N ALA A 134 12.84 7.96 -1.22
CA ALA A 134 11.76 8.78 -1.79
C ALA A 134 10.53 7.97 -2.25
N ARG A 135 10.53 6.64 -2.09
CA ARG A 135 9.43 5.77 -2.56
C ARG A 135 8.22 5.75 -1.64
N LEU A 136 8.35 6.22 -0.40
CA LEU A 136 7.22 6.34 0.52
C LEU A 136 6.42 7.61 0.22
N ILE A 137 5.11 7.49 0.10
CA ILE A 137 4.13 8.55 0.31
C ILE A 137 3.60 8.33 1.72
N ARG A 138 4.10 9.14 2.66
CA ARG A 138 3.73 9.01 4.08
C ARG A 138 2.40 9.71 4.34
N CYS A 139 1.44 8.96 4.83
CA CYS A 139 0.16 9.47 5.25
C CYS A 139 0.19 9.93 6.72
N ASP A 140 -0.64 10.90 7.04
CA ASP A 140 -1.02 11.18 8.42
C ASP A 140 -1.97 10.08 8.91
N SER A 141 -1.67 9.43 10.03
CA SER A 141 -2.43 8.26 10.51
C SER A 141 -3.91 8.57 10.81
N ALA A 142 -4.25 9.83 11.07
CA ALA A 142 -5.64 10.23 11.34
C ALA A 142 -6.40 10.66 10.09
N GLN A 143 -5.71 11.16 9.07
CA GLN A 143 -6.35 11.76 7.89
C GLN A 143 -6.09 10.98 6.59
N GLY A 144 -5.01 10.21 6.51
CA GLY A 144 -4.68 9.39 5.36
C GLY A 144 -4.70 10.16 4.03
N LEU A 145 -5.34 9.59 3.02
CA LEU A 145 -5.60 10.21 1.72
C LEU A 145 -6.67 11.32 1.76
N GLY A 146 -7.28 11.59 2.91
CA GLY A 146 -8.13 12.77 3.08
C GLY A 146 -7.38 14.09 2.94
N LEU A 147 -6.06 14.11 3.17
CA LEU A 147 -5.22 15.30 2.99
C LEU A 147 -4.92 15.55 1.51
N HIS A 148 -5.24 16.74 1.01
CA HIS A 148 -4.89 17.15 -0.36
C HIS A 148 -3.39 17.08 -0.63
N GLN A 149 -2.56 17.46 0.34
CA GLN A 149 -1.10 17.36 0.21
C GLN A 149 -0.62 15.94 -0.08
N THR A 150 -1.18 14.93 0.61
CA THR A 150 -0.86 13.52 0.38
C THR A 150 -1.33 13.06 -1.01
N GLN A 151 -2.52 13.50 -1.44
CA GLN A 151 -3.04 13.23 -2.78
C GLN A 151 -2.14 13.81 -3.87
N ASP A 152 -1.68 15.06 -3.72
CA ASP A 152 -0.81 15.73 -4.68
C ASP A 152 0.57 15.05 -4.73
N GLU A 153 1.12 14.67 -3.58
CA GLU A 153 2.38 13.92 -3.51
C GLU A 153 2.27 12.58 -4.24
N LEU A 154 1.16 11.85 -4.04
CA LEU A 154 0.90 10.58 -4.71
C LEU A 154 0.85 10.76 -6.23
N ARG A 155 0.09 11.75 -6.74
CA ARG A 155 0.02 12.05 -8.19
C ARG A 155 1.40 12.35 -8.77
N ILE A 156 2.13 13.28 -8.15
CA ILE A 156 3.47 13.68 -8.60
C ILE A 156 4.43 12.48 -8.65
N LYS A 157 4.41 11.61 -7.64
CA LYS A 157 5.30 10.46 -7.59
C LYS A 157 4.88 9.36 -8.58
N LEU A 158 3.59 9.16 -8.81
CA LEU A 158 3.10 8.25 -9.85
C LEU A 158 3.50 8.74 -11.24
N ASP A 159 3.33 10.01 -11.54
CA ASP A 159 3.78 10.61 -12.81
C ASP A 159 5.28 10.39 -13.04
N LYS A 160 6.09 10.65 -12.03
CA LYS A 160 7.54 10.41 -12.10
C LYS A 160 7.86 8.94 -12.31
N LEU A 161 7.15 8.04 -11.63
CA LEU A 161 7.35 6.59 -11.75
C LEU A 161 7.04 6.10 -13.17
N LEU A 162 6.05 6.69 -13.84
CA LEU A 162 5.67 6.35 -15.21
C LEU A 162 6.65 6.93 -16.25
N HIS A 163 7.10 8.18 -16.07
CA HIS A 163 7.98 8.86 -17.02
C HIS A 163 9.47 8.47 -16.91
N CYS A 164 9.90 7.90 -15.79
CA CYS A 164 11.30 7.49 -15.59
C CYS A 164 11.75 6.32 -16.51
N SER A 165 10.85 5.75 -17.32
CA SER A 165 11.16 4.71 -18.32
C SER A 165 11.69 5.25 -19.64
N SER A 166 11.84 6.57 -19.81
CA SER A 166 12.15 7.21 -21.09
C SER A 166 13.61 7.63 -21.24
N ILE A 167 14.49 7.31 -20.27
CA ILE A 167 15.92 7.58 -20.44
C ILE A 167 16.61 6.26 -20.75
N SER A 168 16.62 5.87 -22.02
CA SER A 168 17.63 4.96 -22.56
C SER A 168 19.01 5.58 -22.33
N PRO A 169 20.00 4.84 -21.83
CA PRO A 169 21.36 5.34 -21.86
C PRO A 169 21.75 5.51 -23.33
N ALA A 170 22.07 6.72 -23.74
CA ALA A 170 22.77 6.95 -24.99
C ALA A 170 24.09 6.19 -24.95
N ILE A 171 24.31 5.38 -25.97
CA ILE A 171 25.55 4.62 -26.27
C ILE A 171 26.73 5.57 -26.41
#